data_dd6fb0e2fff0a3ab9a2eb76e9b5e4f45
#
_entry.id   dd6fb0e2fff0a3ab9a2eb76e9b5e4f45
#
_cell.length_a   1.000
_cell.length_b   1.000
_cell.length_c   1.000
_cell.angle_alpha   90.00
_cell.angle_beta   90.00
_cell.angle_gamma   90.00
#
_symmetry.space_group_name_H-M   'P 1'
#
loop_
_entity.id
_entity.type
_entity.pdbx_description
1 polymer ?
#
loop_
_entity_poly.entity_id
_entity_poly.type
_entity_poly.pdbx_seq_one_letter_code
_entity_poly.pdbx_strand_id
1 'polypeptide(L)'
;DVLKQHGISTPKTYEEVVAAAEKIRAAGKMKYPYAAAYKAGWNLAEEFVNMYIGHGGEFFDAGSAKPSINNAKGVATLNMLKKLADLSNPDFLTHDSEAIKVEWEAGNVAIMTLWASRAGTLLDAEGDAKITAATKLIAPATVGGGSIPATTLWWDGFTLAKNRSDADAEASFRAMAHAASSKEM
;
A
#
# COMPACT_ATOMS: atom_id res chain seq x y z
N ASP A 1 -6.60 -10.97 -15.29
CA ASP A 1 -8.00 -10.60 -15.57
C ASP A 1 -9.03 -11.40 -14.75
N VAL A 2 -8.63 -11.75 -13.50
CA VAL A 2 -9.48 -12.54 -12.58
C VAL A 2 -10.80 -11.82 -12.29
N LEU A 3 -10.76 -10.50 -12.03
CA LEU A 3 -11.97 -9.71 -11.76
C LEU A 3 -12.99 -9.84 -12.91
N LYS A 4 -12.53 -9.69 -14.14
CA LYS A 4 -13.40 -9.80 -15.34
C LYS A 4 -13.99 -11.19 -15.50
N GLN A 5 -13.19 -12.25 -15.26
CA GLN A 5 -13.66 -13.65 -15.31
C GLN A 5 -14.80 -13.91 -14.33
N HIS A 6 -14.83 -13.20 -13.19
CA HIS A 6 -15.86 -13.32 -12.18
C HIS A 6 -16.98 -12.26 -12.30
N GLY A 7 -16.98 -11.45 -13.38
CA GLY A 7 -17.97 -10.38 -13.56
C GLY A 7 -17.90 -9.33 -12.44
N ILE A 8 -16.68 -9.00 -11.99
CA ILE A 8 -16.43 -8.02 -10.94
C ILE A 8 -15.92 -6.74 -11.59
N SER A 9 -16.56 -5.62 -11.33
CA SER A 9 -16.08 -4.30 -11.70
C SER A 9 -14.85 -3.93 -10.90
N THR A 10 -14.02 -3.02 -11.40
CA THR A 10 -12.86 -2.51 -10.66
C THR A 10 -13.31 -1.87 -9.35
N PRO A 11 -12.87 -2.38 -8.18
CA PRO A 11 -13.25 -1.83 -6.89
C PRO A 11 -12.78 -0.37 -6.73
N LYS A 12 -13.59 0.45 -6.07
CA LYS A 12 -13.28 1.85 -5.74
C LYS A 12 -13.24 2.10 -4.25
N THR A 13 -13.80 1.18 -3.47
CA THR A 13 -13.80 1.24 -2.01
C THR A 13 -13.23 -0.05 -1.42
N TYR A 14 -12.75 0.00 -0.19
CA TYR A 14 -12.27 -1.21 0.48
C TYR A 14 -13.40 -2.20 0.79
N GLU A 15 -14.61 -1.73 0.94
CA GLU A 15 -15.80 -2.60 1.05
C GLU A 15 -15.99 -3.40 -0.24
N GLU A 16 -15.82 -2.75 -1.40
CA GLU A 16 -15.87 -3.43 -2.70
C GLU A 16 -14.68 -4.36 -2.91
N VAL A 17 -13.48 -4.01 -2.40
CA VAL A 17 -12.30 -4.90 -2.41
C VAL A 17 -12.60 -6.17 -1.62
N VAL A 18 -13.13 -6.05 -0.40
CA VAL A 18 -13.52 -7.20 0.43
C VAL A 18 -14.55 -8.06 -0.31
N ALA A 19 -15.64 -7.46 -0.81
CA ALA A 19 -16.69 -8.20 -1.52
C ALA A 19 -16.15 -8.90 -2.78
N ALA A 20 -15.26 -8.26 -3.53
CA ALA A 20 -14.62 -8.85 -4.71
C ALA A 20 -13.72 -10.05 -4.31
N ALA A 21 -12.91 -9.90 -3.28
CA ALA A 21 -12.03 -10.95 -2.80
C ALA A 21 -12.84 -12.16 -2.24
N GLU A 22 -13.91 -11.90 -1.46
CA GLU A 22 -14.81 -12.94 -0.98
C GLU A 22 -15.46 -13.72 -2.15
N LYS A 23 -15.91 -13.03 -3.18
CA LYS A 23 -16.49 -13.66 -4.38
C LYS A 23 -15.49 -14.55 -5.11
N ILE A 24 -14.24 -14.09 -5.26
CA ILE A 24 -13.16 -14.87 -5.88
C ILE A 24 -12.83 -16.10 -5.03
N ARG A 25 -12.72 -15.95 -3.71
CA ARG A 25 -12.47 -17.06 -2.78
C ARG A 25 -13.60 -18.10 -2.84
N ALA A 26 -14.85 -17.67 -2.86
CA ALA A 26 -16.01 -18.55 -2.94
C ALA A 26 -16.08 -19.34 -4.24
N ALA A 27 -15.51 -18.80 -5.35
CA ALA A 27 -15.38 -19.53 -6.61
C ALA A 27 -14.32 -20.65 -6.58
N GLY A 28 -13.58 -20.80 -5.49
CA GLY A 28 -12.65 -21.90 -5.21
C GLY A 28 -11.34 -21.90 -6.00
N LYS A 29 -11.07 -20.86 -6.80
CA LYS A 29 -9.85 -20.77 -7.62
C LYS A 29 -8.67 -20.13 -6.91
N MET A 30 -8.93 -19.23 -5.97
CA MET A 30 -7.94 -18.59 -5.13
C MET A 30 -8.37 -18.65 -3.67
N LYS A 31 -7.53 -19.21 -2.82
CA LYS A 31 -7.80 -19.32 -1.39
C LYS A 31 -7.58 -17.99 -0.67
N TYR A 32 -6.58 -17.24 -1.12
CA TYR A 32 -6.13 -15.98 -0.54
C TYR A 32 -6.05 -14.91 -1.63
N PRO A 33 -7.20 -14.34 -2.07
CA PRO A 33 -7.26 -13.48 -3.24
C PRO A 33 -6.78 -12.05 -3.01
N TYR A 34 -6.47 -11.67 -1.76
CA TYR A 34 -5.97 -10.34 -1.40
C TYR A 34 -4.57 -10.42 -0.79
N ALA A 35 -3.75 -9.40 -1.04
CA ALA A 35 -2.48 -9.19 -0.37
C ALA A 35 -2.18 -7.72 -0.12
N ALA A 36 -1.51 -7.45 1.00
CA ALA A 36 -0.87 -6.20 1.35
C ALA A 36 0.37 -6.50 2.20
N ALA A 37 1.29 -5.54 2.30
CA ALA A 37 2.50 -5.70 3.10
C ALA A 37 2.16 -5.55 4.60
N TYR A 38 1.85 -6.66 5.25
CA TYR A 38 1.44 -6.71 6.65
C TYR A 38 2.54 -7.18 7.60
N LYS A 39 3.79 -7.29 7.14
CA LYS A 39 4.91 -7.67 8.00
C LYS A 39 4.90 -6.82 9.26
N ALA A 40 4.96 -7.49 10.40
CA ALA A 40 4.94 -6.84 11.71
C ALA A 40 6.00 -5.74 11.81
N GLY A 41 5.63 -4.58 12.33
CA GLY A 41 6.44 -3.38 12.41
C GLY A 41 6.00 -2.32 11.39
N TRP A 42 6.95 -1.77 10.65
CA TRP A 42 6.71 -0.61 9.78
C TRP A 42 5.65 -0.84 8.70
N ASN A 43 5.69 -1.97 8.00
CA ASN A 43 4.74 -2.27 6.93
C ASN A 43 3.29 -2.27 7.45
N LEU A 44 3.03 -3.00 8.55
CA LEU A 44 1.69 -3.04 9.15
C LEU A 44 1.25 -1.67 9.69
N ALA A 45 2.19 -0.89 10.24
CA ALA A 45 1.91 0.45 10.72
C ALA A 45 1.46 1.37 9.57
N GLU A 46 2.11 1.30 8.40
CA GLU A 46 1.73 2.08 7.22
C GLU A 46 0.34 1.70 6.69
N GLU A 47 0.01 0.43 6.66
CA GLU A 47 -1.35 0.00 6.26
C GLU A 47 -2.41 0.52 7.24
N PHE A 48 -2.10 0.57 8.55
CA PHE A 48 -2.98 1.22 9.53
C PHE A 48 -3.09 2.73 9.27
N VAL A 49 -1.99 3.42 9.02
CA VAL A 49 -1.96 4.86 8.73
C VAL A 49 -2.83 5.19 7.52
N ASN A 50 -2.62 4.48 6.40
CA ASN A 50 -3.38 4.66 5.17
C ASN A 50 -4.89 4.47 5.41
N MET A 51 -5.26 3.38 6.06
CA MET A 51 -6.66 3.05 6.32
C MET A 51 -7.30 4.04 7.30
N TYR A 52 -6.57 4.48 8.34
CA TYR A 52 -7.04 5.42 9.33
C TYR A 52 -7.30 6.82 8.74
N ILE A 53 -6.40 7.29 7.86
CA ILE A 53 -6.60 8.53 7.08
C ILE A 53 -7.82 8.40 6.17
N GLY A 54 -7.98 7.25 5.51
CA GLY A 54 -9.15 6.97 4.67
C GLY A 54 -10.49 7.06 5.43
N HIS A 55 -10.50 6.69 6.71
CA HIS A 55 -11.63 6.89 7.61
C HIS A 55 -11.77 8.35 8.12
N GLY A 56 -10.91 9.27 7.66
CA GLY A 56 -10.85 10.65 8.14
C GLY A 56 -10.29 10.76 9.56
N GLY A 57 -9.40 9.82 9.94
CA GLY A 57 -8.73 9.82 11.24
C GLY A 57 -7.69 10.92 11.35
N GLU A 58 -7.52 11.43 12.55
CA GLU A 58 -6.46 12.38 12.93
C GLU A 58 -5.64 11.76 14.07
N PHE A 59 -4.31 11.84 13.99
CA PHE A 59 -3.42 11.17 14.93
C PHE A 59 -3.33 11.88 16.28
N PHE A 60 -3.58 13.18 16.30
CA PHE A 60 -3.51 14.02 17.49
C PHE A 60 -4.70 14.96 17.55
N ASP A 61 -5.11 15.32 18.75
CA ASP A 61 -6.07 16.40 18.97
C ASP A 61 -5.51 17.73 18.43
N ALA A 62 -6.35 18.51 17.76
CA ALA A 62 -5.95 19.78 17.14
C ALA A 62 -5.26 20.70 18.17
N GLY A 63 -4.09 21.22 17.80
CA GLY A 63 -3.31 22.13 18.63
C GLY A 63 -2.60 21.49 19.83
N SER A 64 -2.55 20.15 19.90
CA SER A 64 -1.89 19.45 20.99
C SER A 64 -1.12 18.21 20.49
N ALA A 65 -0.25 17.66 21.32
CA ALA A 65 0.44 16.39 21.09
C ALA A 65 -0.33 15.19 21.69
N LYS A 66 -1.59 15.37 22.11
CA LYS A 66 -2.39 14.30 22.69
C LYS A 66 -2.86 13.34 21.60
N PRO A 67 -2.51 12.03 21.69
CA PRO A 67 -2.95 11.05 20.70
C PRO A 67 -4.47 10.93 20.65
N SER A 68 -5.04 10.84 19.43
CA SER A 68 -6.48 10.74 19.20
C SER A 68 -6.90 9.48 18.43
N ILE A 69 -5.99 8.50 18.25
CA ILE A 69 -6.27 7.28 17.49
C ILE A 69 -7.26 6.31 18.16
N ASN A 70 -7.37 6.38 19.48
CA ASN A 70 -8.30 5.52 20.25
C ASN A 70 -9.73 6.07 20.19
N ASN A 71 -10.37 5.90 19.05
CA ASN A 71 -11.72 6.38 18.76
C ASN A 71 -12.45 5.42 17.81
N ALA A 72 -13.69 5.75 17.43
CA ALA A 72 -14.50 4.93 16.54
C ALA A 72 -13.86 4.70 15.15
N LYS A 73 -13.12 5.68 14.62
CA LYS A 73 -12.39 5.56 13.33
C LYS A 73 -11.22 4.60 13.46
N GLY A 74 -10.48 4.63 14.56
CA GLY A 74 -9.42 3.66 14.87
C GLY A 74 -9.95 2.23 14.95
N VAL A 75 -11.08 2.02 15.62
CA VAL A 75 -11.75 0.71 15.68
C VAL A 75 -12.23 0.27 14.30
N ALA A 76 -12.82 1.16 13.49
CA ALA A 76 -13.24 0.86 12.12
C ALA A 76 -12.06 0.46 11.24
N THR A 77 -10.93 1.17 11.37
CA THR A 77 -9.66 0.85 10.70
C THR A 77 -9.20 -0.57 11.01
N LEU A 78 -9.10 -0.93 12.28
CA LEU A 78 -8.67 -2.28 12.69
C LEU A 78 -9.64 -3.36 12.20
N ASN A 79 -10.94 -3.09 12.22
CA ASN A 79 -11.94 -4.03 11.72
C ASN A 79 -11.82 -4.25 10.20
N MET A 80 -11.52 -3.19 9.42
CA MET A 80 -11.30 -3.33 7.97
C MET A 80 -10.01 -4.10 7.69
N LEU A 81 -8.90 -3.75 8.35
CA LEU A 81 -7.63 -4.48 8.22
C LEU A 81 -7.78 -5.96 8.58
N LYS A 82 -8.55 -6.29 9.63
CA LYS A 82 -8.85 -7.68 10.00
C LYS A 82 -9.58 -8.42 8.88
N LYS A 83 -10.61 -7.82 8.27
CA LYS A 83 -11.33 -8.42 7.14
C LYS A 83 -10.39 -8.70 5.95
N LEU A 84 -9.49 -7.77 5.64
CA LEU A 84 -8.51 -7.93 4.58
C LEU A 84 -7.47 -9.00 4.90
N ALA A 85 -7.02 -9.07 6.16
CA ALA A 85 -6.12 -10.11 6.64
C ALA A 85 -6.73 -11.51 6.53
N ASP A 86 -8.03 -11.67 6.84
CA ASP A 86 -8.76 -12.92 6.70
C ASP A 86 -8.88 -13.40 5.22
N LEU A 87 -8.63 -12.51 4.26
CA LEU A 87 -8.60 -12.78 2.82
C LEU A 87 -7.18 -12.97 2.26
N SER A 88 -6.17 -12.80 3.11
CA SER A 88 -4.75 -12.90 2.79
C SER A 88 -4.17 -14.25 3.20
N ASN A 89 -2.95 -14.55 2.74
CA ASN A 89 -2.18 -15.70 3.19
C ASN A 89 -2.05 -15.68 4.72
N PRO A 90 -2.22 -16.82 5.44
CA PRO A 90 -2.13 -16.87 6.90
C PRO A 90 -0.82 -16.34 7.48
N ASP A 91 0.27 -16.41 6.71
CA ASP A 91 1.59 -15.92 7.12
C ASP A 91 1.78 -14.41 6.86
N PHE A 92 0.69 -13.67 6.61
CA PHE A 92 0.69 -12.25 6.23
C PHE A 92 1.55 -11.36 7.14
N LEU A 93 1.68 -11.68 8.44
CA LEU A 93 2.54 -10.94 9.36
C LEU A 93 4.05 -11.07 9.09
N THR A 94 4.44 -11.96 8.20
CA THR A 94 5.82 -12.10 7.72
C THR A 94 6.04 -11.47 6.34
N HIS A 95 4.96 -11.13 5.64
CA HIS A 95 5.00 -10.64 4.27
C HIS A 95 5.26 -9.12 4.21
N ASP A 96 6.40 -8.73 3.70
CA ASP A 96 6.72 -7.37 3.26
C ASP A 96 6.35 -7.17 1.77
N SER A 97 6.71 -6.03 1.21
CA SER A 97 6.40 -5.69 -0.19
C SER A 97 7.01 -6.65 -1.20
N GLU A 98 8.16 -7.24 -0.91
CA GLU A 98 8.81 -8.21 -1.81
C GLU A 98 8.08 -9.56 -1.76
N ALA A 99 7.71 -10.02 -0.57
CA ALA A 99 6.98 -11.28 -0.41
C ALA A 99 5.62 -11.25 -1.13
N ILE A 100 4.85 -10.14 -1.01
CA ILE A 100 3.56 -10.03 -1.71
C ILE A 100 3.73 -9.88 -3.23
N LYS A 101 4.84 -9.29 -3.69
CA LYS A 101 5.19 -9.26 -5.12
C LYS A 101 5.37 -10.68 -5.67
N VAL A 102 6.11 -11.53 -4.96
CA VAL A 102 6.30 -12.95 -5.33
C VAL A 102 4.95 -13.68 -5.44
N GLU A 103 4.04 -13.48 -4.48
CA GLU A 103 2.68 -14.05 -4.52
C GLU A 103 1.88 -13.56 -5.74
N TRP A 104 2.04 -12.29 -6.11
CA TRP A 104 1.40 -11.72 -7.30
C TRP A 104 1.96 -12.35 -8.59
N GLU A 105 3.28 -12.40 -8.73
CA GLU A 105 3.97 -12.97 -9.89
C GLU A 105 3.68 -14.46 -10.08
N ALA A 106 3.44 -15.18 -8.98
CA ALA A 106 2.99 -16.57 -8.99
C ALA A 106 1.50 -16.74 -9.37
N GLY A 107 0.74 -15.64 -9.51
CA GLY A 107 -0.69 -15.67 -9.81
C GLY A 107 -1.57 -16.11 -8.65
N ASN A 108 -1.07 -16.07 -7.42
CA ASN A 108 -1.79 -16.49 -6.22
C ASN A 108 -2.75 -15.41 -5.68
N VAL A 109 -2.63 -14.17 -6.14
CA VAL A 109 -3.35 -13.00 -5.65
C VAL A 109 -4.11 -12.32 -6.78
N ALA A 110 -5.34 -11.90 -6.54
CA ALA A 110 -6.19 -11.21 -7.51
C ALA A 110 -6.24 -9.70 -7.30
N ILE A 111 -6.12 -9.24 -6.07
CA ILE A 111 -6.16 -7.83 -5.68
C ILE A 111 -5.03 -7.58 -4.68
N MET A 112 -4.23 -6.55 -4.91
CA MET A 112 -3.11 -6.22 -4.04
C MET A 112 -3.05 -4.72 -3.77
N THR A 113 -2.77 -4.35 -2.53
CA THR A 113 -2.36 -3.00 -2.15
C THR A 113 -0.84 -2.96 -2.08
N LEU A 114 -0.24 -2.02 -2.82
CA LEU A 114 1.21 -1.88 -2.89
C LEU A 114 1.58 -0.41 -3.12
N TRP A 115 2.74 0.00 -2.65
CA TRP A 115 3.26 1.35 -2.88
C TRP A 115 3.54 1.59 -4.35
N ALA A 116 3.22 2.78 -4.85
CA ALA A 116 3.41 3.15 -6.24
C ALA A 116 4.86 2.97 -6.71
N SER A 117 5.84 3.25 -5.84
CA SER A 117 7.27 3.03 -6.12
C SER A 117 7.64 1.55 -6.37
N ARG A 118 6.85 0.61 -5.85
CA ARG A 118 7.03 -0.83 -6.07
C ARG A 118 6.13 -1.38 -7.17
N ALA A 119 4.98 -0.73 -7.37
CA ALA A 119 4.01 -1.18 -8.37
C ALA A 119 4.55 -1.12 -9.81
N GLY A 120 5.48 -0.21 -10.10
CA GLY A 120 6.16 -0.13 -11.40
C GLY A 120 6.82 -1.46 -11.80
N THR A 121 7.47 -2.13 -10.84
CA THR A 121 8.16 -3.41 -11.11
C THR A 121 7.22 -4.56 -11.49
N LEU A 122 5.92 -4.46 -11.18
CA LEU A 122 4.93 -5.44 -11.60
C LEU A 122 4.56 -5.33 -13.10
N LEU A 123 4.92 -4.22 -13.72
CA LEU A 123 4.67 -3.95 -15.14
C LEU A 123 5.94 -4.18 -15.97
N ASP A 124 7.08 -4.46 -15.33
CA ASP A 124 8.33 -4.74 -16.01
C ASP A 124 8.30 -6.11 -16.68
N ALA A 125 8.99 -6.22 -17.81
CA ALA A 125 8.98 -7.44 -18.64
C ALA A 125 9.79 -8.61 -18.04
N GLU A 126 10.35 -8.46 -16.84
CA GLU A 126 11.16 -9.50 -16.19
C GLU A 126 10.34 -10.60 -15.54
N GLY A 127 9.05 -10.36 -15.27
CA GLY A 127 8.13 -11.33 -14.68
C GLY A 127 7.40 -12.21 -15.72
N ASP A 128 6.42 -12.98 -15.27
CA ASP A 128 5.53 -13.73 -16.18
C ASP A 128 4.74 -12.76 -17.05
N ALA A 129 4.98 -12.79 -18.36
CA ALA A 129 4.34 -11.90 -19.33
C ALA A 129 2.81 -11.95 -19.29
N LYS A 130 2.21 -13.09 -18.90
CA LYS A 130 0.75 -13.23 -18.77
C LYS A 130 0.24 -12.49 -17.53
N ILE A 131 0.97 -12.57 -16.41
CA ILE A 131 0.61 -11.85 -15.18
C ILE A 131 0.78 -10.35 -15.42
N THR A 132 1.89 -9.91 -16.01
CA THR A 132 2.14 -8.51 -16.36
C THR A 132 1.02 -7.95 -17.25
N ALA A 133 0.66 -8.66 -18.34
CA ALA A 133 -0.39 -8.24 -19.24
C ALA A 133 -1.80 -8.21 -18.60
N ALA A 134 -2.02 -9.03 -17.56
CA ALA A 134 -3.27 -9.08 -16.81
C ALA A 134 -3.32 -8.08 -15.65
N THR A 135 -2.17 -7.47 -15.30
CA THR A 135 -2.05 -6.52 -14.19
C THR A 135 -2.60 -5.16 -14.59
N LYS A 136 -3.44 -4.58 -13.72
CA LYS A 136 -3.97 -3.23 -13.87
C LYS A 136 -3.73 -2.44 -12.60
N LEU A 137 -3.04 -1.31 -12.73
CA LEU A 137 -2.93 -0.34 -11.65
C LEU A 137 -4.21 0.52 -11.60
N ILE A 138 -4.72 0.75 -10.41
CA ILE A 138 -5.91 1.53 -10.15
C ILE A 138 -5.62 2.58 -9.08
N ALA A 139 -6.45 3.62 -9.01
CA ALA A 139 -6.37 4.62 -7.96
C ALA A 139 -6.61 3.97 -6.58
N PRO A 140 -6.02 4.54 -5.51
CA PRO A 140 -6.28 4.07 -4.15
C PRO A 140 -7.78 4.12 -3.81
N ALA A 141 -8.25 3.08 -3.13
CA ALA A 141 -9.65 2.97 -2.73
C ALA A 141 -9.98 3.91 -1.54
N THR A 142 -11.24 4.33 -1.46
CA THR A 142 -11.80 4.96 -0.26
C THR A 142 -12.29 3.90 0.73
N VAL A 143 -12.69 4.31 1.94
CA VAL A 143 -13.21 3.41 2.97
C VAL A 143 -14.26 4.10 3.83
N GLY A 144 -15.18 3.35 4.43
CA GLY A 144 -16.16 3.85 5.40
C GLY A 144 -17.14 4.87 4.85
N GLY A 145 -17.40 4.87 3.54
CA GLY A 145 -18.26 5.86 2.88
C GLY A 145 -17.62 7.24 2.74
N GLY A 146 -16.34 7.39 3.08
CA GLY A 146 -15.58 8.62 2.92
C GLY A 146 -15.18 8.90 1.47
N SER A 147 -14.74 10.14 1.21
CA SER A 147 -14.23 10.59 -0.10
C SER A 147 -12.69 10.67 -0.13
N ILE A 148 -12.03 10.48 1.00
CA ILE A 148 -10.56 10.52 1.11
C ILE A 148 -10.02 9.14 0.73
N PRO A 149 -9.13 9.03 -0.27
CA PRO A 149 -8.44 7.77 -0.55
C PRO A 149 -7.62 7.31 0.65
N ALA A 150 -7.66 6.01 0.94
CA ALA A 150 -6.87 5.39 2.02
C ALA A 150 -5.42 5.21 1.56
N THR A 151 -4.69 6.31 1.49
CA THR A 151 -3.29 6.36 1.05
C THR A 151 -2.58 7.56 1.65
N THR A 152 -1.26 7.48 1.74
CA THR A 152 -0.38 8.59 2.11
C THR A 152 0.40 9.06 0.89
N LEU A 153 0.75 10.35 0.87
CA LEU A 153 1.79 10.87 -0.01
C LEU A 153 3.12 10.78 0.75
N TRP A 154 4.01 9.93 0.27
CA TRP A 154 5.34 9.80 0.84
C TRP A 154 6.28 10.83 0.23
N TRP A 155 7.07 11.47 1.07
CA TRP A 155 8.06 12.44 0.66
C TRP A 155 9.36 12.23 1.42
N ASP A 156 10.45 12.09 0.71
CA ASP A 156 11.80 11.96 1.25
C ASP A 156 12.64 13.17 0.85
N GLY A 157 13.66 13.47 1.64
CA GLY A 157 14.57 14.58 1.37
C GLY A 157 16.01 14.24 1.77
N PHE A 158 16.93 14.83 1.06
CA PHE A 158 18.33 14.78 1.44
C PHE A 158 18.61 15.66 2.65
N THR A 159 19.49 15.23 3.52
CA THR A 159 19.94 16.00 4.70
C THR A 159 21.45 16.02 4.79
N LEU A 160 21.99 17.09 5.36
CA LEU A 160 23.40 17.23 5.68
C LEU A 160 23.62 17.20 7.20
N ALA A 161 24.62 16.44 7.64
CA ALA A 161 25.02 16.45 9.04
C ALA A 161 25.63 17.82 9.39
N LYS A 162 25.22 18.41 10.52
CA LYS A 162 25.63 19.75 10.97
C LYS A 162 27.13 19.91 11.16
N ASN A 163 27.83 18.86 11.56
CA ASN A 163 29.24 18.87 11.93
C ASN A 163 30.18 18.51 10.76
N ARG A 164 29.96 19.08 9.58
CA ARG A 164 30.83 18.97 8.40
C ARG A 164 31.64 20.24 8.22
N SER A 165 32.77 20.14 7.50
CA SER A 165 33.46 21.33 7.02
C SER A 165 32.60 22.05 5.98
N ASP A 166 32.79 23.36 5.80
CA ASP A 166 32.06 24.14 4.79
C ASP A 166 32.31 23.60 3.39
N ALA A 167 33.53 23.14 3.09
CA ALA A 167 33.88 22.53 1.80
C ALA A 167 33.12 21.23 1.56
N ASP A 168 33.03 20.35 2.58
CA ASP A 168 32.27 19.10 2.47
C ASP A 168 30.75 19.36 2.36
N ALA A 169 30.26 20.36 3.08
CA ALA A 169 28.85 20.75 3.00
C ALA A 169 28.48 21.26 1.61
N GLU A 170 29.31 22.13 1.03
CA GLU A 170 29.12 22.66 -0.32
C GLU A 170 29.17 21.53 -1.38
N ALA A 171 30.17 20.66 -1.30
CA ALA A 171 30.30 19.52 -2.22
C ALA A 171 29.10 18.57 -2.14
N SER A 172 28.67 18.26 -0.91
CA SER A 172 27.50 17.40 -0.67
C SER A 172 26.22 18.05 -1.18
N PHE A 173 26.03 19.35 -0.91
CA PHE A 173 24.85 20.07 -1.42
C PHE A 173 24.78 20.05 -2.95
N ARG A 174 25.91 20.30 -3.64
CA ARG A 174 25.96 20.23 -5.11
C ARG A 174 25.63 18.84 -5.63
N ALA A 175 26.12 17.78 -4.98
CA ALA A 175 25.81 16.40 -5.36
C ALA A 175 24.30 16.10 -5.19
N MET A 176 23.69 16.51 -4.05
CA MET A 176 22.27 16.35 -3.81
C MET A 176 21.40 17.15 -4.79
N ALA A 177 21.78 18.42 -5.06
CA ALA A 177 21.08 19.25 -6.02
C ALA A 177 21.16 18.67 -7.44
N HIS A 178 22.31 18.11 -7.81
CA HIS A 178 22.46 17.41 -9.09
C HIS A 178 21.55 16.18 -9.16
N ALA A 179 21.57 15.32 -8.13
CA ALA A 179 20.72 14.14 -8.07
C ALA A 179 19.22 14.49 -8.15
N ALA A 180 18.78 15.54 -7.39
CA ALA A 180 17.40 15.98 -7.40
C ALA A 180 16.98 16.69 -8.71
N SER A 181 17.91 17.18 -9.51
CA SER A 181 17.65 17.82 -10.81
C SER A 181 17.78 16.87 -12.00
N SER A 182 18.15 15.63 -11.78
CA SER A 182 18.31 14.63 -12.84
C SER A 182 16.97 14.35 -13.52
N LYS A 183 17.00 14.23 -14.85
CA LYS A 183 15.83 13.82 -15.64
C LYS A 183 15.49 12.33 -15.51
N GLU A 184 16.33 11.59 -14.80
CA GLU A 184 16.22 10.13 -14.60
C GLU A 184 15.52 9.77 -13.26
N MET A 185 15.08 10.78 -12.50
CA MET A 185 14.29 10.55 -11.30
C MET A 185 12.79 10.39 -11.58
#